data_9f5b1a93b0f49bf4dc9520ce2899e07a
#
_entry.id   9f5b1a93b0f49bf4dc9520ce2899e07a
#
_cell.length_a   1.000
_cell.length_b   1.000
_cell.length_c   1.000
_cell.angle_alpha   90.00
_cell.angle_beta   90.00
_cell.angle_gamma   90.00
#
_symmetry.space_group_name_H-M   'P 1'
#
loop_
_entity.id
_entity.type
_entity.pdbx_description
1 polymer ?
#
loop_
_entity_poly.entity_id
_entity_poly.type
_entity_poly.pdbx_seq_one_letter_code
_entity_poly.pdbx_strand_id
1 'polypeptide(L)'
;MILDLSMLHLGKIIYAIFFSSLFTYGTTSDQDQNSLKELFKSKFKIGVALNKNQIRQKKQEENELIKKEFSSLTAENIMKWEEIHPKKDKYNFKISDLLVKLSEENNQDLIGHTLVWHNQIPDWVTRKGDGSLVSDNTLYRNIFDHISSVAGRYSGKIKGWDVVNEAILDDGSYRENDFYKISADEYIFKSFEIAHKIDPNAELYYNDFSMYKPEKCDAAIRIANKILERGLRIDGIGLQAHWGLDYPSIDEIETSILKIHEAGFRVHFTELDIDVLPNLWEIEGADLSDNFKSNDQLNPYKSSLPDSISDLLSNRYSEIFDI
;
A
#
# COMPACT_ATOMS: atom_id res chain seq x y z
N MET A 1 -0.77 0.28 -7.08
CA MET A 1 -0.81 0.98 -8.38
C MET A 1 -0.51 2.45 -8.12
N ILE A 2 0.56 3.00 -8.69
CA ILE A 2 0.94 4.42 -8.49
C ILE A 2 0.57 5.15 -9.77
N LEU A 3 -0.46 6.00 -9.71
CA LEU A 3 -0.83 6.89 -10.80
C LEU A 3 0.01 8.17 -10.73
N ASP A 4 0.86 8.41 -11.73
CA ASP A 4 1.53 9.69 -11.95
C ASP A 4 0.78 10.46 -13.03
N LEU A 5 -0.06 11.43 -12.61
CA LEU A 5 -0.94 12.21 -13.46
C LEU A 5 -0.27 13.49 -14.01
N SER A 6 1.04 13.61 -13.98
CA SER A 6 1.77 14.83 -14.40
C SER A 6 1.78 15.10 -15.92
N MET A 7 1.08 14.32 -16.75
CA MET A 7 1.11 14.41 -18.21
C MET A 7 -0.22 14.69 -18.90
N LEU A 8 -1.02 15.58 -18.35
CA LEU A 8 -2.18 16.15 -19.06
C LEU A 8 -1.95 17.64 -19.37
N HIS A 9 -1.10 17.95 -20.33
CA HIS A 9 -1.20 19.11 -21.25
C HIS A 9 -0.08 19.05 -22.30
N LEU A 10 -0.38 18.76 -23.54
CA LEU A 10 -0.07 19.59 -24.70
C LEU A 10 -0.38 18.84 -26.00
N GLY A 11 -1.09 19.54 -26.83
CA GLY A 11 -1.61 19.06 -28.11
C GLY A 11 -0.57 18.84 -29.20
N LYS A 12 -0.96 17.93 -30.08
CA LYS A 12 -0.68 17.78 -31.50
C LYS A 12 0.50 18.57 -32.09
N ILE A 13 1.52 17.87 -32.57
CA ILE A 13 2.14 18.12 -33.88
C ILE A 13 2.75 16.79 -34.39
N ILE A 14 2.31 16.36 -35.57
CA ILE A 14 2.86 15.26 -36.36
C ILE A 14 4.04 15.81 -37.16
N TYR A 15 5.21 15.18 -37.05
CA TYR A 15 6.21 15.20 -38.15
C TYR A 15 6.86 13.83 -38.25
N ALA A 16 6.62 13.17 -39.37
CA ALA A 16 7.32 11.98 -39.77
C ALA A 16 8.68 12.38 -40.36
N ILE A 17 9.76 11.84 -39.82
CA ILE A 17 11.07 11.81 -40.48
C ILE A 17 11.58 10.38 -40.48
N PHE A 18 11.68 9.79 -41.68
CA PHE A 18 12.39 8.53 -41.92
C PHE A 18 13.89 8.75 -41.77
N PHE A 19 14.50 8.07 -40.83
CA PHE A 19 15.94 7.81 -40.84
C PHE A 19 16.16 6.32 -40.66
N SER A 20 16.63 5.66 -41.72
CA SER A 20 17.16 4.30 -41.70
C SER A 20 18.49 4.30 -41.00
N SER A 21 18.59 3.78 -39.78
CA SER A 21 19.83 3.32 -39.19
C SER A 21 19.63 1.89 -38.67
N LEU A 22 20.44 0.98 -39.21
CA LEU A 22 20.57 -0.38 -38.73
C LEU A 22 20.97 -0.35 -37.24
N PHE A 23 19.97 -0.62 -36.37
CA PHE A 23 20.24 -1.03 -35.02
C PHE A 23 20.02 -2.54 -34.93
N THR A 24 21.10 -3.25 -34.54
CA THR A 24 21.01 -4.65 -34.12
C THR A 24 20.01 -4.79 -33.01
N TYR A 25 18.84 -5.30 -33.35
CA TYR A 25 17.83 -5.73 -32.36
C TYR A 25 18.42 -6.90 -31.56
N GLY A 26 18.82 -6.65 -30.32
CA GLY A 26 18.84 -7.67 -29.32
C GLY A 26 17.41 -8.19 -29.19
N THR A 27 17.19 -9.46 -29.46
CA THR A 27 15.89 -10.14 -29.32
C THR A 27 15.52 -10.18 -27.84
N THR A 28 14.80 -9.14 -27.35
CA THR A 28 13.94 -9.31 -26.19
C THR A 28 12.84 -10.28 -26.63
N SER A 29 12.67 -11.36 -25.90
CA SER A 29 11.66 -12.38 -26.27
C SER A 29 10.27 -11.70 -26.33
N ASP A 30 9.46 -12.06 -27.33
CA ASP A 30 8.06 -11.60 -27.51
C ASP A 30 7.19 -11.80 -26.24
N GLN A 31 7.65 -12.59 -25.29
CA GLN A 31 6.98 -12.83 -24.00
C GLN A 31 7.09 -11.67 -23.00
N ASP A 32 8.10 -10.82 -23.08
CA ASP A 32 8.27 -9.70 -22.16
C ASP A 32 7.39 -8.49 -22.55
N GLN A 33 7.03 -8.33 -23.82
CA GLN A 33 6.22 -7.21 -24.28
C GLN A 33 4.74 -7.27 -23.84
N ASN A 34 4.27 -8.41 -23.35
CA ASN A 34 2.87 -8.66 -22.94
C ASN A 34 2.68 -8.80 -21.42
N SER A 35 3.63 -8.35 -20.61
CA SER A 35 3.44 -8.35 -19.15
C SER A 35 2.68 -7.11 -18.67
N LEU A 36 1.97 -7.24 -17.55
CA LEU A 36 1.22 -6.13 -16.94
C LEU A 36 2.10 -4.92 -16.71
N LYS A 37 3.30 -5.10 -16.13
CA LYS A 37 4.23 -4.01 -15.87
C LYS A 37 4.68 -3.29 -17.14
N GLU A 38 4.81 -3.99 -18.26
CA GLU A 38 5.20 -3.39 -19.55
C GLU A 38 4.03 -2.67 -20.24
N LEU A 39 2.83 -3.25 -20.18
CA LEU A 39 1.62 -2.65 -20.75
C LEU A 39 1.31 -1.30 -20.09
N PHE A 40 1.49 -1.20 -18.78
CA PHE A 40 1.14 0.01 -18.03
C PHE A 40 2.33 0.91 -17.67
N LYS A 41 3.56 0.59 -18.07
CA LYS A 41 4.78 1.31 -17.66
C LYS A 41 4.79 2.82 -17.90
N SER A 42 4.05 3.29 -18.92
CA SER A 42 3.93 4.70 -19.25
C SER A 42 2.78 5.42 -18.52
N LYS A 43 1.95 4.69 -17.79
CA LYS A 43 0.78 5.20 -17.06
C LYS A 43 0.97 5.12 -15.57
N PHE A 44 1.19 3.90 -15.06
CA PHE A 44 1.38 3.61 -13.62
C PHE A 44 2.16 2.30 -13.41
N LYS A 45 2.61 2.09 -12.18
CA LYS A 45 3.27 0.85 -11.78
C LYS A 45 2.26 -0.17 -11.29
N ILE A 46 2.45 -1.43 -11.69
CA ILE A 46 1.69 -2.57 -11.15
C ILE A 46 2.53 -3.21 -10.05
N GLY A 47 1.95 -3.34 -8.86
CA GLY A 47 2.58 -3.97 -7.70
C GLY A 47 1.84 -5.21 -7.22
N VAL A 48 2.50 -5.97 -6.32
CA VAL A 48 1.92 -7.13 -5.66
C VAL A 48 2.37 -7.20 -4.20
N ALA A 49 1.43 -7.56 -3.31
CA ALA A 49 1.74 -7.88 -1.91
C ALA A 49 2.22 -9.32 -1.79
N LEU A 50 3.30 -9.54 -1.02
CA LEU A 50 3.93 -10.83 -0.85
C LEU A 50 3.87 -11.32 0.59
N ASN A 51 3.41 -12.56 0.77
CA ASN A 51 3.49 -13.25 2.05
C ASN A 51 4.86 -13.91 2.30
N LYS A 52 5.08 -14.42 3.51
CA LYS A 52 6.35 -15.06 3.92
C LYS A 52 6.82 -16.19 2.99
N ASN A 53 5.90 -16.96 2.39
CA ASN A 53 6.26 -18.10 1.53
C ASN A 53 6.72 -17.64 0.14
N GLN A 54 6.06 -16.64 -0.41
CA GLN A 54 6.43 -16.00 -1.67
C GLN A 54 7.77 -15.29 -1.54
N ILE A 55 8.00 -14.53 -0.47
CA ILE A 55 9.30 -13.87 -0.19
C ILE A 55 10.43 -14.90 -0.10
N ARG A 56 10.17 -16.07 0.47
CA ARG A 56 11.14 -17.19 0.53
C ARG A 56 11.31 -17.93 -0.80
N GLN A 57 10.59 -17.53 -1.83
CA GLN A 57 10.63 -18.10 -3.18
C GLN A 57 10.44 -19.64 -3.19
N LYS A 58 9.48 -20.14 -2.44
CA LYS A 58 9.24 -21.57 -2.28
C LYS A 58 8.70 -22.26 -3.54
N LYS A 59 8.07 -21.51 -4.45
CA LYS A 59 7.49 -22.02 -5.68
C LYS A 59 8.04 -21.23 -6.87
N GLN A 60 8.70 -21.91 -7.78
CA GLN A 60 9.36 -21.32 -8.94
C GLN A 60 8.37 -20.59 -9.86
N GLU A 61 7.21 -21.18 -10.12
CA GLU A 61 6.18 -20.60 -10.98
C GLU A 61 5.66 -19.25 -10.44
N GLU A 62 5.45 -19.15 -9.11
CA GLU A 62 5.07 -17.89 -8.46
C GLU A 62 6.17 -16.83 -8.59
N ASN A 63 7.44 -17.23 -8.44
CA ASN A 63 8.57 -16.32 -8.54
C ASN A 63 8.72 -15.76 -9.96
N GLU A 64 8.56 -16.59 -10.97
CA GLU A 64 8.60 -16.19 -12.37
C GLU A 64 7.45 -15.24 -12.70
N LEU A 65 6.24 -15.52 -12.21
CA LEU A 65 5.07 -14.65 -12.36
C LEU A 65 5.31 -13.28 -11.70
N ILE A 66 5.75 -13.26 -10.44
CA ILE A 66 6.05 -12.02 -9.69
C ILE A 66 7.07 -11.17 -10.44
N LYS A 67 8.14 -11.78 -10.90
CA LYS A 67 9.20 -11.07 -11.65
C LYS A 67 8.72 -10.55 -12.99
N LYS A 68 7.88 -11.32 -13.70
CA LYS A 68 7.40 -11.00 -15.04
C LYS A 68 6.38 -9.88 -15.02
N GLU A 69 5.37 -9.97 -14.13
CA GLU A 69 4.16 -9.15 -14.23
C GLU A 69 4.24 -7.85 -13.41
N PHE A 70 5.06 -7.78 -12.35
CA PHE A 70 5.02 -6.69 -11.40
C PHE A 70 6.31 -5.85 -11.39
N SER A 71 6.15 -4.53 -11.23
CA SER A 71 7.25 -3.56 -11.11
C SER A 71 7.44 -3.04 -9.70
N SER A 72 6.54 -3.40 -8.77
CA SER A 72 6.60 -3.00 -7.36
C SER A 72 6.20 -4.16 -6.45
N LEU A 73 6.80 -4.22 -5.27
CA LEU A 73 6.51 -5.20 -4.22
C LEU A 73 6.07 -4.49 -2.94
N THR A 74 5.21 -5.16 -2.16
CA THR A 74 4.84 -4.74 -0.81
C THR A 74 4.85 -5.97 0.11
N ALA A 75 5.20 -5.79 1.38
CA ALA A 75 5.08 -6.85 2.37
C ALA A 75 3.64 -6.95 2.86
N GLU A 76 2.99 -8.13 2.77
CA GLU A 76 1.65 -8.34 3.31
C GLU A 76 1.60 -8.11 4.84
N ASN A 77 2.50 -8.73 5.61
CA ASN A 77 2.50 -8.63 7.07
C ASN A 77 3.88 -8.38 7.69
N ILE A 78 4.97 -8.85 7.07
CA ILE A 78 6.27 -9.01 7.73
C ILE A 78 6.98 -7.70 8.11
N MET A 79 6.54 -6.56 7.61
CA MET A 79 7.03 -5.23 8.00
C MET A 79 6.12 -4.52 9.00
N LYS A 80 4.96 -5.10 9.35
CA LYS A 80 4.09 -4.59 10.42
C LYS A 80 4.77 -4.71 11.77
N TRP A 81 4.44 -3.84 12.69
CA TRP A 81 5.17 -3.67 13.96
C TRP A 81 5.29 -4.97 14.76
N GLU A 82 4.20 -5.72 14.91
CA GLU A 82 4.19 -6.99 15.66
C GLU A 82 5.18 -8.02 15.10
N GLU A 83 5.34 -8.05 13.80
CA GLU A 83 6.24 -9.00 13.12
C GLU A 83 7.70 -8.57 13.15
N ILE A 84 7.97 -7.29 12.86
CA ILE A 84 9.34 -6.79 12.68
C ILE A 84 9.96 -6.32 14.01
N HIS A 85 9.14 -5.84 14.97
CA HIS A 85 9.58 -5.32 16.28
C HIS A 85 8.67 -5.83 17.42
N PRO A 86 8.61 -7.18 17.63
CA PRO A 86 7.66 -7.82 18.53
C PRO A 86 7.87 -7.51 20.01
N LYS A 87 9.09 -7.14 20.41
CA LYS A 87 9.44 -6.80 21.79
C LYS A 87 10.35 -5.59 21.78
N LYS A 88 10.26 -4.78 22.84
CA LYS A 88 11.18 -3.67 23.06
C LYS A 88 12.62 -4.16 22.92
N ASP A 89 13.42 -3.46 22.14
CA ASP A 89 14.83 -3.77 21.84
C ASP A 89 15.07 -5.09 21.06
N LYS A 90 14.02 -5.72 20.47
CA LYS A 90 14.15 -6.94 19.66
C LYS A 90 13.49 -6.77 18.29
N TYR A 91 14.31 -6.88 17.26
CA TYR A 91 13.89 -6.77 15.86
C TYR A 91 14.07 -8.10 15.12
N ASN A 92 13.16 -8.38 14.18
CA ASN A 92 13.17 -9.56 13.33
C ASN A 92 13.23 -9.15 11.85
N PHE A 93 14.42 -8.81 11.38
CA PHE A 93 14.64 -8.34 10.00
C PHE A 93 14.81 -9.46 8.96
N LYS A 94 14.89 -10.73 9.41
CA LYS A 94 15.31 -11.84 8.52
C LYS A 94 14.50 -11.94 7.22
N ILE A 95 13.17 -11.81 7.28
CA ILE A 95 12.32 -11.95 6.10
C ILE A 95 12.23 -10.63 5.33
N SER A 96 12.23 -9.50 6.03
CA SER A 96 12.27 -8.18 5.40
C SER A 96 13.56 -7.96 4.62
N ASP A 97 14.71 -8.43 5.15
CA ASP A 97 16.00 -8.42 4.43
C ASP A 97 15.94 -9.24 3.13
N LEU A 98 15.24 -10.39 3.14
CA LEU A 98 15.04 -11.20 1.94
C LEU A 98 14.14 -10.48 0.93
N LEU A 99 13.10 -9.78 1.38
CA LEU A 99 12.22 -9.02 0.50
C LEU A 99 12.97 -7.85 -0.16
N VAL A 100 13.76 -7.10 0.61
CA VAL A 100 14.61 -6.02 0.08
C VAL A 100 15.59 -6.57 -0.96
N LYS A 101 16.26 -7.68 -0.65
CA LYS A 101 17.14 -8.34 -1.60
C LYS A 101 16.43 -8.77 -2.89
N LEU A 102 15.21 -9.34 -2.77
CA LEU A 102 14.39 -9.75 -3.90
C LEU A 102 14.05 -8.56 -4.81
N SER A 103 13.64 -7.42 -4.21
CA SER A 103 13.32 -6.21 -4.97
C SER A 103 14.54 -5.66 -5.72
N GLU A 104 15.69 -5.62 -5.06
CA GLU A 104 16.96 -5.19 -5.67
C GLU A 104 17.37 -6.13 -6.84
N GLU A 105 17.33 -7.45 -6.64
CA GLU A 105 17.69 -8.45 -7.66
C GLU A 105 16.80 -8.41 -8.90
N ASN A 106 15.52 -8.09 -8.72
CA ASN A 106 14.54 -8.02 -9.80
C ASN A 106 14.34 -6.60 -10.36
N ASN A 107 15.03 -5.60 -9.81
CA ASN A 107 14.86 -4.18 -10.15
C ASN A 107 13.38 -3.75 -10.02
N GLN A 108 12.74 -4.12 -8.90
CA GLN A 108 11.38 -3.79 -8.55
C GLN A 108 11.39 -2.76 -7.42
N ASP A 109 10.50 -1.75 -7.47
CA ASP A 109 10.32 -0.85 -6.34
C ASP A 109 9.79 -1.63 -5.12
N LEU A 110 10.10 -1.15 -3.92
CA LEU A 110 9.58 -1.72 -2.69
C LEU A 110 8.84 -0.65 -1.89
N ILE A 111 7.61 -0.95 -1.50
CA ILE A 111 6.81 -0.13 -0.60
C ILE A 111 6.82 -0.78 0.79
N GLY A 112 7.16 0.02 1.78
CA GLY A 112 7.16 -0.40 3.18
C GLY A 112 5.78 -0.24 3.80
N HIS A 113 5.16 -1.33 4.20
CA HIS A 113 3.85 -1.34 4.83
C HIS A 113 3.95 -2.05 6.18
N THR A 114 3.68 -1.37 7.24
CA THR A 114 3.46 0.02 7.58
C THR A 114 4.23 0.41 8.82
N LEU A 115 4.62 1.69 8.97
CA LEU A 115 5.42 2.10 10.13
C LEU A 115 4.56 2.25 11.40
N VAL A 116 3.38 2.88 11.31
CA VAL A 116 2.50 3.08 12.47
C VAL A 116 1.06 2.71 12.13
N TRP A 117 0.55 1.71 12.79
CA TRP A 117 -0.83 1.23 12.69
C TRP A 117 -1.33 0.75 14.05
N HIS A 118 -2.60 0.93 14.32
CA HIS A 118 -3.22 0.56 15.60
C HIS A 118 -3.51 -0.95 15.73
N ASN A 119 -3.42 -1.69 14.63
CA ASN A 119 -3.60 -3.13 14.58
C ASN A 119 -2.25 -3.83 14.36
N GLN A 120 -2.13 -5.13 14.62
CA GLN A 120 -0.90 -5.91 14.54
C GLN A 120 0.31 -5.19 15.19
N ILE A 121 0.08 -4.67 16.40
CA ILE A 121 1.04 -3.92 17.20
C ILE A 121 1.18 -4.56 18.59
N PRO A 122 2.41 -4.72 19.13
CA PRO A 122 2.60 -5.27 20.48
C PRO A 122 2.10 -4.31 21.56
N ASP A 123 1.49 -4.83 22.63
CA ASP A 123 0.95 -4.04 23.74
C ASP A 123 1.96 -3.07 24.36
N TRP A 124 3.23 -3.45 24.44
CA TRP A 124 4.28 -2.62 25.06
C TRP A 124 4.46 -1.24 24.40
N VAL A 125 3.96 -1.06 23.18
CA VAL A 125 4.07 0.22 22.45
C VAL A 125 3.18 1.29 23.07
N THR A 126 1.95 0.92 23.43
CA THR A 126 0.91 1.84 23.91
C THR A 126 0.53 1.59 25.36
N ARG A 127 0.89 0.43 25.95
CA ARG A 127 0.49 0.01 27.29
C ARG A 127 1.67 -0.36 28.15
N LYS A 128 1.50 -0.12 29.47
CA LYS A 128 2.42 -0.59 30.51
C LYS A 128 2.07 -2.02 30.91
N GLY A 129 2.94 -2.64 31.72
CA GLY A 129 2.72 -4.00 32.21
C GLY A 129 1.46 -4.20 33.10
N ASP A 130 0.88 -3.11 33.62
CA ASP A 130 -0.40 -3.11 34.35
C ASP A 130 -1.62 -2.86 33.44
N GLY A 131 -1.42 -2.77 32.11
CA GLY A 131 -2.46 -2.53 31.12
C GLY A 131 -2.84 -1.06 30.94
N SER A 132 -2.36 -0.13 31.79
CA SER A 132 -2.61 1.30 31.61
C SER A 132 -1.85 1.87 30.42
N LEU A 133 -2.40 2.94 29.80
CA LEU A 133 -1.74 3.62 28.68
C LEU A 133 -0.39 4.23 29.12
N VAL A 134 0.58 4.22 28.22
CA VAL A 134 1.85 4.93 28.42
C VAL A 134 1.64 6.46 28.34
N SER A 135 2.64 7.24 28.77
CA SER A 135 2.62 8.68 28.52
C SER A 135 2.94 9.00 27.05
N ASP A 136 2.53 10.17 26.59
CA ASP A 136 2.83 10.74 25.27
C ASP A 136 4.35 10.69 24.96
N ASN A 137 5.18 11.15 25.90
CA ASN A 137 6.65 11.07 25.78
C ASN A 137 7.17 9.65 25.58
N THR A 138 6.55 8.66 26.23
CA THR A 138 6.91 7.26 26.06
C THR A 138 6.48 6.75 24.69
N LEU A 139 5.27 7.10 24.26
CA LEU A 139 4.77 6.75 22.93
C LEU A 139 5.67 7.33 21.83
N TYR A 140 6.00 8.61 21.91
CA TYR A 140 6.87 9.26 20.89
C TYR A 140 8.26 8.64 20.84
N ARG A 141 8.81 8.21 21.97
CA ARG A 141 10.07 7.46 22.01
C ARG A 141 9.92 6.10 21.33
N ASN A 142 8.87 5.36 21.63
CA ASN A 142 8.63 4.05 21.02
C ASN A 142 8.47 4.16 19.49
N ILE A 143 7.74 5.19 19.01
CA ILE A 143 7.59 5.50 17.58
C ILE A 143 8.96 5.87 16.97
N PHE A 144 9.74 6.71 17.64
CA PHE A 144 11.07 7.09 17.17
C PHE A 144 12.01 5.88 17.07
N ASP A 145 12.08 5.05 18.08
CA ASP A 145 12.94 3.87 18.10
C ASP A 145 12.54 2.88 17.00
N HIS A 146 11.25 2.67 16.80
CA HIS A 146 10.72 1.80 15.75
C HIS A 146 11.05 2.33 14.35
N ILE A 147 10.63 3.55 14.02
CA ILE A 147 10.85 4.14 12.69
C ILE A 147 12.34 4.26 12.39
N SER A 148 13.15 4.73 13.35
CA SER A 148 14.60 4.87 13.17
C SER A 148 15.28 3.53 12.89
N SER A 149 14.83 2.47 13.55
CA SER A 149 15.41 1.13 13.34
C SER A 149 14.93 0.49 12.04
N VAL A 150 13.65 0.61 11.70
CA VAL A 150 13.05 -0.05 10.53
C VAL A 150 13.32 0.74 9.25
N ALA A 151 12.88 2.00 9.18
CA ALA A 151 13.12 2.83 8.00
C ALA A 151 14.61 3.13 7.83
N GLY A 152 15.35 3.37 8.93
CA GLY A 152 16.79 3.61 8.88
C GLY A 152 17.59 2.42 8.35
N ARG A 153 17.20 1.17 8.69
CA ARG A 153 17.84 -0.04 8.13
C ARG A 153 17.73 -0.10 6.61
N TYR A 154 16.61 0.34 6.06
CA TYR A 154 16.28 0.24 4.64
C TYR A 154 16.32 1.57 3.91
N SER A 155 16.92 2.59 4.52
CA SER A 155 17.04 3.92 3.90
C SER A 155 17.72 3.85 2.53
N GLY A 156 17.10 4.47 1.53
CA GLY A 156 17.52 4.44 0.13
C GLY A 156 17.20 3.14 -0.63
N LYS A 157 16.54 2.15 0.02
CA LYS A 157 16.13 0.88 -0.59
C LYS A 157 14.61 0.76 -0.72
N ILE A 158 13.87 1.44 0.11
CA ILE A 158 12.41 1.53 0.09
C ILE A 158 12.02 2.74 -0.74
N LYS A 159 11.16 2.54 -1.73
CA LYS A 159 10.68 3.61 -2.61
C LYS A 159 9.73 4.56 -1.87
N GLY A 160 8.87 4.02 -1.01
CA GLY A 160 7.94 4.78 -0.20
C GLY A 160 7.45 3.99 1.01
N TRP A 161 7.00 4.70 2.04
CA TRP A 161 6.45 4.15 3.28
C TRP A 161 4.99 4.56 3.47
N ASP A 162 4.14 3.60 3.79
CA ASP A 162 2.89 3.87 4.49
C ASP A 162 3.25 4.24 5.92
N VAL A 163 3.35 5.55 6.20
CA VAL A 163 3.85 6.06 7.49
C VAL A 163 2.83 5.85 8.60
N VAL A 164 1.57 6.22 8.32
CA VAL A 164 0.44 6.00 9.23
C VAL A 164 -0.69 5.33 8.45
N ASN A 165 -1.21 4.26 9.02
CA ASN A 165 -2.29 3.47 8.47
C ASN A 165 -3.56 3.59 9.33
N GLU A 166 -4.72 3.85 8.69
CA GLU A 166 -6.07 3.76 9.26
C GLU A 166 -6.32 4.60 10.52
N ALA A 167 -5.98 5.90 10.48
CA ALA A 167 -6.19 6.80 11.60
C ALA A 167 -7.62 7.36 11.69
N ILE A 168 -8.46 7.18 10.66
CA ILE A 168 -9.80 7.77 10.57
C ILE A 168 -10.89 6.73 10.35
N LEU A 169 -12.11 7.07 10.77
CA LEU A 169 -13.32 6.30 10.55
C LEU A 169 -14.00 6.71 9.23
N ASP A 170 -15.02 5.97 8.82
CA ASP A 170 -15.73 6.20 7.56
C ASP A 170 -16.49 7.52 7.51
N ASP A 171 -16.87 8.08 8.68
CA ASP A 171 -17.50 9.40 8.83
C ASP A 171 -16.48 10.56 8.84
N GLY A 172 -15.18 10.26 8.65
CA GLY A 172 -14.11 11.23 8.65
C GLY A 172 -13.64 11.71 10.03
N SER A 173 -14.16 11.13 11.12
CA SER A 173 -13.65 11.35 12.47
C SER A 173 -12.37 10.55 12.75
N TYR A 174 -11.55 10.98 13.72
CA TYR A 174 -10.39 10.19 14.13
C TYR A 174 -10.81 8.90 14.84
N ARG A 175 -10.09 7.82 14.53
CA ARG A 175 -10.23 6.54 15.23
C ARG A 175 -9.67 6.65 16.65
N GLU A 176 -10.50 6.48 17.67
CA GLU A 176 -10.13 6.55 19.09
C GLU A 176 -9.37 5.28 19.55
N ASN A 177 -8.30 4.92 18.82
CA ASN A 177 -7.36 3.87 19.22
C ASN A 177 -6.43 4.35 20.36
N ASP A 178 -5.54 3.47 20.84
CA ASP A 178 -4.64 3.81 21.95
C ASP A 178 -3.68 4.96 21.60
N PHE A 179 -3.20 5.08 20.37
CA PHE A 179 -2.37 6.20 19.93
C PHE A 179 -3.12 7.53 20.10
N TYR A 180 -4.36 7.57 19.62
CA TYR A 180 -5.20 8.77 19.73
C TYR A 180 -5.56 9.10 21.18
N LYS A 181 -5.89 8.09 22.00
CA LYS A 181 -6.17 8.29 23.43
C LYS A 181 -4.99 8.85 24.22
N ILE A 182 -3.75 8.53 23.79
CA ILE A 182 -2.52 9.02 24.44
C ILE A 182 -2.18 10.44 23.99
N SER A 183 -2.30 10.77 22.69
CA SER A 183 -1.71 11.97 22.12
C SER A 183 -2.58 12.70 21.10
N ALA A 184 -3.90 12.39 21.04
CA ALA A 184 -4.78 12.88 19.99
C ALA A 184 -4.19 12.61 18.59
N ASP A 185 -4.25 13.53 17.65
CA ASP A 185 -3.69 13.38 16.31
C ASP A 185 -2.17 13.64 16.22
N GLU A 186 -1.51 14.02 17.34
CA GLU A 186 -0.08 14.40 17.34
C GLU A 186 0.85 13.22 16.95
N TYR A 187 0.48 11.98 17.27
CA TYR A 187 1.27 10.81 16.85
C TYR A 187 1.44 10.71 15.33
N ILE A 188 0.44 11.17 14.55
CA ILE A 188 0.48 11.17 13.08
C ILE A 188 1.62 12.08 12.63
N PHE A 189 1.62 13.34 13.09
CA PHE A 189 2.62 14.33 12.70
C PHE A 189 4.02 13.95 13.14
N LYS A 190 4.16 13.38 14.36
CA LYS A 190 5.44 12.87 14.85
C LYS A 190 5.95 11.72 14.00
N SER A 191 5.09 10.83 13.52
CA SER A 191 5.50 9.72 12.65
C SER A 191 6.03 10.22 11.32
N PHE A 192 5.36 11.17 10.67
CA PHE A 192 5.83 11.78 9.43
C PHE A 192 7.12 12.59 9.62
N GLU A 193 7.25 13.35 10.72
CA GLU A 193 8.48 14.08 11.07
C GLU A 193 9.68 13.14 11.18
N ILE A 194 9.51 12.03 11.91
CA ILE A 194 10.58 11.06 12.12
C ILE A 194 10.90 10.33 10.82
N ALA A 195 9.91 9.84 10.08
CA ALA A 195 10.10 9.11 8.83
C ALA A 195 10.88 9.96 7.81
N HIS A 196 10.51 11.23 7.64
CA HIS A 196 11.22 12.14 6.76
C HIS A 196 12.68 12.38 7.17
N LYS A 197 12.94 12.52 8.47
CA LYS A 197 14.31 12.71 8.98
C LYS A 197 15.18 11.48 8.79
N ILE A 198 14.61 10.30 8.93
CA ILE A 198 15.34 9.03 8.87
C ILE A 198 15.58 8.58 7.43
N ASP A 199 14.58 8.71 6.55
CA ASP A 199 14.71 8.37 5.14
C ASP A 199 14.15 9.51 4.25
N PRO A 200 14.94 10.57 4.04
CA PRO A 200 14.49 11.77 3.34
C PRO A 200 14.19 11.55 1.85
N ASN A 201 14.64 10.44 1.28
CA ASN A 201 14.45 10.11 -0.14
C ASN A 201 13.23 9.21 -0.39
N ALA A 202 12.73 8.52 0.62
CA ALA A 202 11.52 7.72 0.48
C ALA A 202 10.29 8.61 0.35
N GLU A 203 9.32 8.19 -0.45
CA GLU A 203 8.00 8.81 -0.52
C GLU A 203 7.21 8.47 0.75
N LEU A 204 6.41 9.41 1.27
CA LEU A 204 5.68 9.25 2.53
C LEU A 204 4.18 9.30 2.26
N TYR A 205 3.45 8.27 2.67
CA TYR A 205 2.03 8.11 2.43
C TYR A 205 1.23 8.01 3.74
N TYR A 206 0.02 8.56 3.73
CA TYR A 206 -1.06 8.17 4.61
C TYR A 206 -1.90 7.12 3.88
N ASN A 207 -2.23 5.98 4.51
CA ASN A 207 -2.96 4.88 3.89
C ASN A 207 -4.24 4.56 4.66
N ASP A 208 -5.37 4.33 3.95
CA ASP A 208 -6.63 3.92 4.59
C ASP A 208 -7.56 3.19 3.61
N PHE A 209 -8.55 2.47 4.14
CA PHE A 209 -9.62 1.81 3.39
C PHE A 209 -10.84 2.72 3.21
N SER A 210 -11.82 2.29 2.41
CA SER A 210 -13.08 3.01 2.14
C SER A 210 -12.91 4.47 1.68
N MET A 211 -11.79 4.78 1.04
CA MET A 211 -11.45 6.14 0.60
C MET A 211 -12.35 6.66 -0.54
N TYR A 212 -13.21 5.81 -1.12
CA TYR A 212 -14.28 6.22 -2.02
C TYR A 212 -15.42 6.98 -1.31
N LYS A 213 -15.52 6.90 0.03
CA LYS A 213 -16.48 7.66 0.83
C LYS A 213 -16.02 9.12 0.95
N PRO A 214 -16.88 10.11 0.57
CA PRO A 214 -16.47 11.51 0.51
C PRO A 214 -15.93 12.04 1.84
N GLU A 215 -16.59 11.73 2.98
CA GLU A 215 -16.20 12.19 4.30
C GLU A 215 -14.83 11.69 4.71
N LYS A 216 -14.52 10.44 4.38
CA LYS A 216 -13.24 9.80 4.69
C LYS A 216 -12.12 10.34 3.80
N CYS A 217 -12.38 10.48 2.49
CA CYS A 217 -11.46 11.09 1.54
C CYS A 217 -11.09 12.52 1.95
N ASP A 218 -12.11 13.34 2.29
CA ASP A 218 -11.92 14.71 2.77
C ASP A 218 -11.11 14.76 4.07
N ALA A 219 -11.32 13.80 4.97
CA ALA A 219 -10.56 13.71 6.22
C ALA A 219 -9.08 13.36 5.98
N ALA A 220 -8.79 12.43 5.07
CA ALA A 220 -7.43 12.10 4.69
C ALA A 220 -6.70 13.30 4.06
N ILE A 221 -7.38 14.03 3.17
CA ILE A 221 -6.86 15.27 2.58
C ILE A 221 -6.61 16.32 3.68
N ARG A 222 -7.52 16.47 4.67
CA ARG A 222 -7.30 17.37 5.81
C ARG A 222 -6.06 16.98 6.64
N ILE A 223 -5.85 15.69 6.88
CA ILE A 223 -4.63 15.20 7.57
C ILE A 223 -3.38 15.57 6.77
N ALA A 224 -3.39 15.29 5.46
CA ALA A 224 -2.27 15.60 4.58
C ALA A 224 -1.95 17.12 4.55
N ASN A 225 -2.98 17.97 4.45
CA ASN A 225 -2.80 19.43 4.52
C ASN A 225 -2.25 19.88 5.88
N LYS A 226 -2.73 19.34 6.99
CA LYS A 226 -2.18 19.64 8.32
C LYS A 226 -0.69 19.24 8.45
N ILE A 227 -0.26 18.14 7.80
CA ILE A 227 1.15 17.75 7.75
C ILE A 227 1.95 18.83 7.03
N LEU A 228 1.50 19.31 5.86
CA LEU A 228 2.16 20.37 5.10
C LEU A 228 2.16 21.72 5.85
N GLU A 229 1.04 22.11 6.48
CA GLU A 229 0.92 23.33 7.28
C GLU A 229 1.92 23.40 8.45
N ARG A 230 2.32 22.24 8.98
CA ARG A 230 3.37 22.12 10.00
C ARG A 230 4.80 22.12 9.43
N GLY A 231 4.95 22.32 8.11
CA GLY A 231 6.25 22.29 7.44
C GLY A 231 6.83 20.88 7.33
N LEU A 232 6.01 19.85 7.48
CA LEU A 232 6.38 18.45 7.32
C LEU A 232 6.11 17.97 5.89
N ARG A 233 6.59 16.78 5.54
CA ARG A 233 6.43 16.21 4.20
C ARG A 233 5.43 15.06 4.21
N ILE A 234 4.58 15.06 3.19
CA ILE A 234 3.76 13.95 2.73
C ILE A 234 3.71 14.00 1.20
N ASP A 235 3.83 12.87 0.53
CA ASP A 235 3.88 12.81 -0.93
C ASP A 235 2.58 12.32 -1.55
N GLY A 236 1.78 11.56 -0.81
CA GLY A 236 0.54 11.04 -1.34
C GLY A 236 -0.37 10.37 -0.31
N ILE A 237 -1.51 9.92 -0.81
CA ILE A 237 -2.54 9.22 -0.05
C ILE A 237 -2.77 7.86 -0.70
N GLY A 238 -2.69 6.81 0.12
CA GLY A 238 -2.97 5.43 -0.25
C GLY A 238 -4.45 5.11 -0.06
N LEU A 239 -5.03 4.48 -1.08
CA LEU A 239 -6.35 3.86 -1.05
C LEU A 239 -6.14 2.35 -1.01
N GLN A 240 -6.51 1.67 0.07
CA GLN A 240 -6.34 0.21 0.17
C GLN A 240 -7.07 -0.52 -0.97
N ALA A 241 -8.23 0.00 -1.36
CA ALA A 241 -8.99 -0.51 -2.51
C ALA A 241 -9.47 -1.96 -2.36
N HIS A 242 -9.93 -2.33 -1.15
CA HIS A 242 -10.65 -3.57 -0.90
C HIS A 242 -12.09 -3.42 -1.39
N TRP A 243 -12.34 -3.87 -2.62
CA TRP A 243 -13.59 -3.62 -3.32
C TRP A 243 -14.29 -4.91 -3.72
N GLY A 244 -15.55 -4.78 -4.14
CA GLY A 244 -16.34 -5.87 -4.71
C GLY A 244 -16.55 -5.71 -6.22
N LEU A 245 -17.28 -6.66 -6.79
CA LEU A 245 -17.61 -6.67 -8.21
C LEU A 245 -18.47 -5.44 -8.61
N ASP A 246 -19.33 -4.97 -7.70
CA ASP A 246 -20.34 -3.94 -7.94
C ASP A 246 -20.21 -2.72 -7.03
N TYR A 247 -19.22 -2.69 -6.14
CA TYR A 247 -18.96 -1.55 -5.24
C TYR A 247 -17.47 -1.33 -5.00
N PRO A 248 -17.05 -0.09 -4.73
CA PRO A 248 -17.77 1.16 -5.03
C PRO A 248 -18.00 1.30 -6.54
N SER A 249 -18.86 2.25 -6.94
CA SER A 249 -19.01 2.58 -8.36
C SER A 249 -17.74 3.18 -8.95
N ILE A 250 -17.56 3.10 -10.26
CA ILE A 250 -16.43 3.71 -10.96
C ILE A 250 -16.39 5.23 -10.72
N ASP A 251 -17.54 5.89 -10.73
CA ASP A 251 -17.65 7.34 -10.47
C ASP A 251 -17.17 7.72 -9.05
N GLU A 252 -17.45 6.90 -8.03
CA GLU A 252 -16.96 7.13 -6.67
C GLU A 252 -15.44 6.97 -6.58
N ILE A 253 -14.88 5.98 -7.27
CA ILE A 253 -13.43 5.75 -7.34
C ILE A 253 -12.76 6.95 -8.02
N GLU A 254 -13.21 7.31 -9.23
CA GLU A 254 -12.68 8.43 -10.00
C GLU A 254 -12.77 9.75 -9.24
N THR A 255 -13.92 10.01 -8.61
CA THR A 255 -14.12 11.20 -7.76
C THR A 255 -13.07 11.29 -6.66
N SER A 256 -12.77 10.19 -5.98
CA SER A 256 -11.76 10.18 -4.90
C SER A 256 -10.36 10.41 -5.43
N ILE A 257 -10.01 9.79 -6.56
CA ILE A 257 -8.72 9.99 -7.24
C ILE A 257 -8.55 11.46 -7.58
N LEU A 258 -9.55 12.05 -8.25
CA LEU A 258 -9.52 13.45 -8.68
C LEU A 258 -9.41 14.42 -7.51
N LYS A 259 -10.18 14.21 -6.43
CA LYS A 259 -10.12 15.05 -5.21
C LYS A 259 -8.72 15.05 -4.59
N ILE A 260 -8.09 13.87 -4.47
CA ILE A 260 -6.74 13.74 -3.90
C ILE A 260 -5.71 14.39 -4.82
N HIS A 261 -5.84 14.18 -6.13
CA HIS A 261 -4.96 14.78 -7.13
C HIS A 261 -5.08 16.32 -7.15
N GLU A 262 -6.28 16.86 -7.16
CA GLU A 262 -6.55 18.30 -7.12
C GLU A 262 -6.03 18.96 -5.83
N ALA A 263 -6.01 18.20 -4.74
CA ALA A 263 -5.38 18.64 -3.48
C ALA A 263 -3.83 18.63 -3.53
N GLY A 264 -3.23 18.16 -4.65
CA GLY A 264 -1.78 18.16 -4.88
C GLY A 264 -1.05 16.91 -4.40
N PHE A 265 -1.77 15.83 -4.08
CA PHE A 265 -1.18 14.58 -3.58
C PHE A 265 -1.18 13.47 -4.64
N ARG A 266 -0.19 12.59 -4.58
CA ARG A 266 -0.18 11.36 -5.37
C ARG A 266 -1.22 10.39 -4.85
N VAL A 267 -1.77 9.57 -5.77
CA VAL A 267 -2.69 8.49 -5.46
C VAL A 267 -1.98 7.15 -5.61
N HIS A 268 -2.15 6.27 -4.63
CA HIS A 268 -1.63 4.92 -4.64
C HIS A 268 -2.75 3.93 -4.27
N PHE A 269 -3.11 3.00 -5.15
CA PHE A 269 -3.89 1.84 -4.76
C PHE A 269 -2.95 0.82 -4.12
N THR A 270 -3.02 0.71 -2.80
CA THR A 270 -2.00 0.02 -1.99
C THR A 270 -2.23 -1.47 -1.88
N GLU A 271 -3.49 -1.91 -1.91
CA GLU A 271 -3.90 -3.26 -1.55
C GLU A 271 -5.02 -3.79 -2.49
N LEU A 272 -5.13 -3.22 -3.70
CA LEU A 272 -6.25 -3.49 -4.61
C LEU A 272 -6.55 -4.97 -4.75
N ASP A 273 -7.70 -5.37 -4.26
CA ASP A 273 -8.34 -6.64 -4.51
C ASP A 273 -9.82 -6.46 -4.86
N ILE A 274 -10.38 -7.43 -5.58
CA ILE A 274 -11.80 -7.46 -5.93
C ILE A 274 -12.39 -8.75 -5.37
N ASP A 275 -13.17 -8.62 -4.29
CA ASP A 275 -13.83 -9.76 -3.68
C ASP A 275 -14.99 -10.24 -4.56
N VAL A 276 -14.94 -11.52 -4.90
CA VAL A 276 -15.99 -12.24 -5.67
C VAL A 276 -16.89 -13.08 -4.76
N LEU A 277 -16.56 -13.17 -3.48
CA LEU A 277 -17.33 -13.91 -2.49
C LEU A 277 -18.39 -13.01 -1.84
N PRO A 278 -19.42 -13.61 -1.22
CA PRO A 278 -20.37 -12.84 -0.41
C PRO A 278 -19.62 -12.09 0.69
N ASN A 279 -19.90 -10.81 0.81
CA ASN A 279 -19.21 -9.91 1.72
C ASN A 279 -19.49 -10.28 3.20
N LEU A 280 -18.44 -10.43 3.98
CA LEU A 280 -18.49 -10.85 5.38
C LEU A 280 -17.83 -9.79 6.27
N TRP A 281 -18.42 -8.62 6.34
CA TRP A 281 -17.95 -7.52 7.18
C TRP A 281 -17.89 -7.83 8.70
N GLU A 282 -18.27 -9.04 9.12
CA GLU A 282 -18.26 -9.49 10.51
C GLU A 282 -17.00 -10.27 10.90
N ILE A 283 -15.97 -10.34 10.03
CA ILE A 283 -14.73 -11.05 10.34
C ILE A 283 -13.84 -10.13 11.18
N GLU A 284 -13.58 -10.52 12.43
CA GLU A 284 -12.62 -9.84 13.29
C GLU A 284 -11.18 -10.21 12.91
N GLY A 285 -10.32 -9.21 12.77
CA GLY A 285 -8.87 -9.35 12.54
C GLY A 285 -8.40 -8.91 11.16
N ALA A 286 -7.13 -8.54 11.07
CA ALA A 286 -6.51 -8.02 9.87
C ALA A 286 -5.76 -9.07 9.04
N ASP A 287 -5.64 -10.31 9.54
CA ASP A 287 -5.04 -11.42 8.80
C ASP A 287 -6.15 -12.27 8.17
N LEU A 288 -6.38 -12.06 6.88
CA LEU A 288 -7.41 -12.76 6.11
C LEU A 288 -7.18 -14.28 6.09
N SER A 289 -5.94 -14.74 6.19
CA SER A 289 -5.60 -16.17 6.15
C SER A 289 -6.11 -16.95 7.37
N ASP A 290 -6.28 -16.28 8.51
CA ASP A 290 -6.77 -16.89 9.74
C ASP A 290 -8.31 -17.00 9.79
N ASN A 291 -9.02 -16.17 9.02
CA ASN A 291 -10.47 -16.02 9.08
C ASN A 291 -11.23 -16.93 8.12
N PHE A 292 -10.58 -17.44 7.08
CA PHE A 292 -11.20 -18.33 6.07
C PHE A 292 -11.13 -19.83 6.43
N LYS A 293 -11.41 -20.20 7.68
CA LYS A 293 -11.73 -21.60 7.96
C LYS A 293 -13.05 -21.90 7.28
N SER A 294 -12.99 -22.75 6.27
CA SER A 294 -14.02 -23.13 5.32
C SER A 294 -15.42 -23.26 5.95
N ASN A 295 -16.21 -22.23 5.82
CA ASN A 295 -17.63 -22.31 5.97
C ASN A 295 -18.23 -22.43 4.55
N ASP A 296 -18.98 -23.49 4.29
CA ASP A 296 -19.59 -23.77 2.99
C ASP A 296 -20.50 -22.67 2.46
N GLN A 297 -21.02 -21.83 3.38
CA GLN A 297 -21.85 -20.66 3.05
C GLN A 297 -21.01 -19.46 2.56
N LEU A 298 -19.73 -19.43 2.88
CA LEU A 298 -18.84 -18.31 2.59
C LEU A 298 -18.10 -18.47 1.25
N ASN A 299 -18.02 -19.69 0.74
CA ASN A 299 -17.46 -19.95 -0.57
C ASN A 299 -18.41 -20.79 -1.43
N PRO A 300 -19.30 -20.17 -2.21
CA PRO A 300 -20.20 -20.86 -3.13
C PRO A 300 -19.45 -21.51 -4.30
N TYR A 301 -18.20 -21.15 -4.54
CA TYR A 301 -17.40 -21.56 -5.70
C TYR A 301 -16.34 -22.62 -5.34
N LYS A 302 -16.74 -23.69 -4.66
CA LYS A 302 -15.81 -24.69 -4.08
C LYS A 302 -14.88 -25.38 -5.08
N SER A 303 -15.29 -25.56 -6.32
CA SER A 303 -14.52 -26.29 -7.34
C SER A 303 -13.83 -25.38 -8.36
N SER A 304 -14.49 -24.32 -8.77
CA SER A 304 -13.95 -23.31 -9.70
C SER A 304 -14.84 -22.09 -9.70
N LEU A 305 -14.26 -20.93 -10.02
CA LEU A 305 -15.02 -19.72 -10.28
C LEU A 305 -15.86 -19.92 -11.55
N PRO A 306 -17.20 -19.63 -11.54
CA PRO A 306 -18.01 -19.69 -12.76
C PRO A 306 -17.51 -18.69 -13.82
N ASP A 307 -17.60 -19.03 -15.10
CA ASP A 307 -17.16 -18.16 -16.20
C ASP A 307 -17.82 -16.78 -16.13
N SER A 308 -19.12 -16.72 -15.82
CA SER A 308 -19.84 -15.44 -15.66
C SER A 308 -19.28 -14.54 -14.58
N ILE A 309 -18.78 -15.10 -13.48
CA ILE A 309 -18.15 -14.32 -12.40
C ILE A 309 -16.72 -13.95 -12.79
N SER A 310 -16.01 -14.83 -13.48
CA SER A 310 -14.68 -14.53 -14.03
C SER A 310 -14.72 -13.39 -15.03
N ASP A 311 -15.74 -13.35 -15.89
CA ASP A 311 -15.95 -12.26 -16.84
C ASP A 311 -16.27 -10.94 -16.14
N LEU A 312 -17.12 -10.97 -15.09
CA LEU A 312 -17.39 -9.78 -14.26
C LEU A 312 -16.14 -9.26 -13.57
N LEU A 313 -15.32 -10.15 -12.99
CA LEU A 313 -14.06 -9.80 -12.35
C LEU A 313 -13.08 -9.15 -13.35
N SER A 314 -12.94 -9.75 -14.53
CA SER A 314 -12.09 -9.24 -15.61
C SER A 314 -12.55 -7.85 -16.08
N ASN A 315 -13.84 -7.66 -16.29
CA ASN A 315 -14.41 -6.37 -16.67
C ASN A 315 -14.18 -5.33 -15.57
N ARG A 316 -14.36 -5.70 -14.30
CA ARG A 316 -14.16 -4.80 -13.15
C ARG A 316 -12.72 -4.29 -13.08
N TYR A 317 -11.71 -5.16 -13.23
CA TYR A 317 -10.32 -4.72 -13.31
C TYR A 317 -10.05 -3.82 -14.52
N SER A 318 -10.64 -4.13 -15.68
CA SER A 318 -10.49 -3.29 -16.87
C SER A 318 -11.04 -1.89 -16.64
N GLU A 319 -12.26 -1.76 -16.10
CA GLU A 319 -12.87 -0.48 -15.76
C GLU A 319 -12.01 0.34 -14.80
N ILE A 320 -11.45 -0.29 -13.77
CA ILE A 320 -10.57 0.38 -12.79
C ILE A 320 -9.25 0.83 -13.42
N PHE A 321 -8.71 0.08 -14.36
CA PHE A 321 -7.44 0.42 -15.02
C PHE A 321 -7.62 1.48 -16.12
N ASP A 322 -8.85 1.73 -16.57
CA ASP A 322 -9.19 2.74 -17.56
C ASP A 322 -9.44 4.14 -16.97
N ILE A 323 -9.62 4.25 -15.63
CA ILE A 323 -9.66 5.54 -14.91
C ILE A 323 -8.27 6.19 -14.96
#